data_651d069db843130e3ffea6f58fc28586
#
_entry.id   651d069db843130e3ffea6f58fc28586
#
_cell.length_a   1.000
_cell.length_b   1.000
_cell.length_c   1.000
_cell.angle_alpha   90.00
_cell.angle_beta   90.00
_cell.angle_gamma   90.00
#
_symmetry.space_group_name_H-M   'P 1'
#
loop_
_entity.id
_entity.type
_entity.pdbx_description
1 polymer ?
#
loop_
_entity_poly.entity_id
_entity_poly.type
_entity_poly.pdbx_seq_one_letter_code
_entity_poly.pdbx_strand_id
1 'polypeptide(L)'
;MNQEKIVELLTNIKNFNQWREEQPDSDINLSGADLSGADLRGAKLSWADLSGADLSGADLSWAKLSGVAFCGTIGVLIAQFDPRNYTLVVWKCQGKPRVKAGCRDFSFEEALAHWGSSDYPDAARGQMYVQMIKLLSASFEEGV
;
A
#
# COMPACT_ATOMS: atom_id res chain seq x y z
N MET A 1 -15.83 -16.76 -0.15
CA MET A 1 -16.57 -15.69 -0.88
C MET A 1 -15.86 -15.49 -2.20
N ASN A 2 -16.57 -15.26 -3.31
CA ASN A 2 -15.92 -15.00 -4.60
C ASN A 2 -15.39 -13.56 -4.66
N GLN A 3 -14.46 -13.31 -5.61
CA GLN A 3 -13.80 -12.01 -5.77
C GLN A 3 -14.80 -10.86 -6.04
N GLU A 4 -15.80 -11.09 -6.88
CA GLU A 4 -16.82 -10.08 -7.22
C GLU A 4 -17.54 -9.55 -5.97
N LYS A 5 -17.88 -10.47 -5.05
CA LYS A 5 -18.53 -10.08 -3.78
C LYS A 5 -17.61 -9.31 -2.86
N ILE A 6 -16.31 -9.64 -2.84
CA ILE A 6 -15.31 -8.88 -2.07
C ILE A 6 -15.17 -7.47 -2.65
N VAL A 7 -15.07 -7.35 -3.97
CA VAL A 7 -14.98 -6.04 -4.65
C VAL A 7 -16.23 -5.21 -4.38
N GLU A 8 -17.42 -5.81 -4.44
CA GLU A 8 -18.68 -5.14 -4.08
C GLU A 8 -18.66 -4.62 -2.62
N LEU A 9 -18.18 -5.43 -1.67
CA LEU A 9 -18.06 -5.00 -0.27
C LEU A 9 -17.06 -3.85 -0.11
N LEU A 10 -15.99 -3.79 -0.90
CA LEU A 10 -15.01 -2.73 -0.85
C LEU A 10 -15.56 -1.37 -1.34
N THR A 11 -16.70 -1.33 -1.99
CA THR A 11 -17.39 -0.06 -2.30
C THR A 11 -17.88 0.65 -1.04
N ASN A 12 -17.99 -0.08 0.08
CA ASN A 12 -18.28 0.47 1.40
C ASN A 12 -17.36 -0.17 2.44
N ILE A 13 -16.30 0.53 2.78
CA ILE A 13 -15.24 0.03 3.68
C ILE A 13 -15.78 -0.33 5.08
N LYS A 14 -16.78 0.38 5.58
CA LYS A 14 -17.40 0.05 6.86
C LYS A 14 -18.04 -1.35 6.83
N ASN A 15 -18.78 -1.65 5.77
CA ASN A 15 -19.41 -2.96 5.58
C ASN A 15 -18.36 -4.05 5.37
N PHE A 16 -17.33 -3.76 4.57
CA PHE A 16 -16.20 -4.68 4.38
C PHE A 16 -15.49 -4.99 5.71
N ASN A 17 -15.17 -3.96 6.49
CA ASN A 17 -14.49 -4.13 7.76
C ASN A 17 -15.34 -4.90 8.77
N GLN A 18 -16.65 -4.66 8.81
CA GLN A 18 -17.58 -5.45 9.65
C GLN A 18 -17.60 -6.91 9.23
N TRP A 19 -17.76 -7.20 7.94
CA TRP A 19 -17.69 -8.55 7.41
C TRP A 19 -16.35 -9.23 7.76
N ARG A 20 -15.24 -8.49 7.68
CA ARG A 20 -13.93 -9.01 8.03
C ARG A 20 -13.78 -9.35 9.52
N GLU A 21 -14.46 -8.61 10.40
CA GLU A 21 -14.51 -8.93 11.84
C GLU A 21 -15.31 -10.19 12.12
N GLU A 22 -16.39 -10.39 11.39
CA GLU A 22 -17.27 -11.57 11.51
C GLU A 22 -16.63 -12.83 10.90
N GLN A 23 -15.73 -12.65 9.92
CA GLN A 23 -15.08 -13.71 9.15
C GLN A 23 -13.55 -13.54 9.13
N PRO A 24 -12.87 -13.59 10.30
CA PRO A 24 -11.45 -13.21 10.38
C PRO A 24 -10.52 -14.15 9.59
N ASP A 25 -10.90 -15.42 9.44
CA ASP A 25 -10.11 -16.45 8.75
C ASP A 25 -10.45 -16.57 7.25
N SER A 26 -11.35 -15.72 6.74
CA SER A 26 -11.71 -15.78 5.33
C SER A 26 -10.57 -15.28 4.44
N ASP A 27 -10.27 -16.04 3.40
CA ASP A 27 -9.34 -15.62 2.36
C ASP A 27 -9.92 -14.42 1.59
N ILE A 28 -9.10 -13.38 1.50
CA ILE A 28 -9.39 -12.20 0.67
C ILE A 28 -8.58 -12.33 -0.61
N ASN A 29 -9.19 -12.90 -1.63
CA ASN A 29 -8.56 -13.01 -2.95
C ASN A 29 -9.03 -11.87 -3.85
N LEU A 30 -8.15 -10.93 -4.08
CA LEU A 30 -8.31 -9.78 -4.98
C LEU A 30 -7.27 -9.80 -6.11
N SER A 31 -6.68 -10.97 -6.37
CA SER A 31 -5.68 -11.12 -7.43
C SER A 31 -6.26 -10.74 -8.79
N GLY A 32 -5.55 -9.85 -9.50
CA GLY A 32 -5.99 -9.33 -10.79
C GLY A 32 -7.22 -8.43 -10.76
N ALA A 33 -7.73 -8.06 -9.59
CA ALA A 33 -8.90 -7.18 -9.48
C ALA A 33 -8.58 -5.76 -9.98
N ASP A 34 -9.54 -5.13 -10.65
CA ASP A 34 -9.49 -3.70 -10.93
C ASP A 34 -10.01 -2.93 -9.71
N LEU A 35 -9.09 -2.32 -8.99
CA LEU A 35 -9.33 -1.45 -7.84
C LEU A 35 -8.84 -0.03 -8.11
N SER A 36 -8.69 0.31 -9.39
CA SER A 36 -8.24 1.63 -9.79
C SER A 36 -9.17 2.73 -9.28
N GLY A 37 -8.58 3.75 -8.64
CA GLY A 37 -9.32 4.85 -8.02
C GLY A 37 -10.16 4.48 -6.80
N ALA A 38 -10.08 3.25 -6.29
CA ALA A 38 -10.89 2.81 -5.16
C ALA A 38 -10.52 3.54 -3.86
N ASP A 39 -11.53 3.90 -3.08
CA ASP A 39 -11.34 4.38 -1.70
C ASP A 39 -11.23 3.19 -0.75
N LEU A 40 -10.00 2.83 -0.41
CA LEU A 40 -9.68 1.72 0.48
C LEU A 40 -9.16 2.20 1.84
N ARG A 41 -9.44 3.44 2.21
CA ARG A 41 -8.97 4.03 3.47
C ARG A 41 -9.48 3.25 4.68
N GLY A 42 -8.53 2.82 5.50
CA GLY A 42 -8.81 2.05 6.71
C GLY A 42 -9.32 0.62 6.47
N ALA A 43 -9.25 0.11 5.24
CA ALA A 43 -9.66 -1.25 4.93
C ALA A 43 -8.83 -2.31 5.68
N LYS A 44 -9.48 -3.32 6.22
CA LYS A 44 -8.84 -4.45 6.90
C LYS A 44 -8.42 -5.53 5.89
N LEU A 45 -7.35 -5.24 5.14
CA LEU A 45 -6.83 -6.10 4.06
C LEU A 45 -5.69 -7.03 4.50
N SER A 46 -5.42 -7.15 5.79
CA SER A 46 -4.36 -8.05 6.26
C SER A 46 -4.51 -9.46 5.69
N TRP A 47 -3.40 -10.00 5.16
CA TRP A 47 -3.33 -11.30 4.51
C TRP A 47 -4.12 -11.43 3.19
N ALA A 48 -4.57 -10.32 2.60
CA ALA A 48 -5.21 -10.33 1.30
C ALA A 48 -4.20 -10.67 0.18
N ASP A 49 -4.69 -11.34 -0.85
CA ASP A 49 -3.96 -11.51 -2.10
C ASP A 49 -4.37 -10.41 -3.08
N LEU A 50 -3.48 -9.47 -3.32
CA LEU A 50 -3.60 -8.38 -4.29
C LEU A 50 -2.68 -8.60 -5.51
N SER A 51 -2.16 -9.82 -5.69
CA SER A 51 -1.25 -10.13 -6.79
C SER A 51 -1.87 -9.77 -8.14
N GLY A 52 -1.17 -8.96 -8.92
CA GLY A 52 -1.64 -8.51 -10.22
C GLY A 52 -2.82 -7.54 -10.22
N ALA A 53 -3.33 -7.13 -9.05
CA ALA A 53 -4.41 -6.14 -8.97
C ALA A 53 -3.97 -4.77 -9.51
N ASP A 54 -4.90 -4.04 -10.11
CA ASP A 54 -4.70 -2.64 -10.48
C ASP A 54 -5.17 -1.73 -9.34
N LEU A 55 -4.23 -1.09 -8.68
CA LEU A 55 -4.44 -0.12 -7.60
C LEU A 55 -4.11 1.31 -8.03
N SER A 56 -4.05 1.58 -9.33
CA SER A 56 -3.77 2.91 -9.86
C SER A 56 -4.75 3.95 -9.31
N GLY A 57 -4.23 4.97 -8.60
CA GLY A 57 -5.05 6.01 -7.97
C GLY A 57 -5.88 5.58 -6.77
N ALA A 58 -5.78 4.33 -6.30
CA ALA A 58 -6.46 3.89 -5.09
C ALA A 58 -5.91 4.59 -3.84
N ASP A 59 -6.78 4.90 -2.90
CA ASP A 59 -6.40 5.46 -1.60
C ASP A 59 -6.39 4.37 -0.52
N LEU A 60 -5.19 3.96 -0.13
CA LEU A 60 -4.93 2.95 0.90
C LEU A 60 -4.52 3.55 2.25
N SER A 61 -4.77 4.84 2.47
CA SER A 61 -4.43 5.51 3.73
C SER A 61 -5.06 4.77 4.90
N TRP A 62 -4.26 4.48 5.94
CA TRP A 62 -4.68 3.77 7.14
C TRP A 62 -5.17 2.32 6.93
N ALA A 63 -5.08 1.77 5.74
CA ALA A 63 -5.40 0.37 5.50
C ALA A 63 -4.47 -0.55 6.29
N LYS A 64 -4.99 -1.67 6.76
CA LYS A 64 -4.19 -2.73 7.39
C LYS A 64 -3.71 -3.68 6.31
N LEU A 65 -2.40 -3.72 6.11
CA LEU A 65 -1.77 -4.40 4.97
C LEU A 65 -0.75 -5.47 5.39
N SER A 66 -0.74 -5.88 6.66
CA SER A 66 0.15 -6.95 7.14
C SER A 66 -0.08 -8.23 6.36
N GLY A 67 1.00 -8.84 5.85
CA GLY A 67 0.95 -10.13 5.16
C GLY A 67 0.23 -10.11 3.80
N VAL A 68 -0.01 -8.94 3.22
CA VAL A 68 -0.61 -8.82 1.88
C VAL A 68 0.37 -9.29 0.80
N ALA A 69 -0.12 -10.05 -0.17
CA ALA A 69 0.63 -10.41 -1.36
C ALA A 69 0.46 -9.34 -2.46
N PHE A 70 1.57 -8.77 -2.92
CA PHE A 70 1.61 -7.70 -3.94
C PHE A 70 2.36 -8.09 -5.22
N CYS A 71 2.59 -9.35 -5.47
CA CYS A 71 3.33 -9.79 -6.64
C CYS A 71 2.62 -9.34 -7.93
N GLY A 72 3.29 -8.52 -8.75
CA GLY A 72 2.74 -8.04 -10.01
C GLY A 72 1.61 -7.00 -9.89
N THR A 73 1.38 -6.42 -8.70
CA THR A 73 0.41 -5.33 -8.52
C THR A 73 0.79 -4.12 -9.37
N ILE A 74 -0.18 -3.55 -10.05
CA ILE A 74 0.00 -2.37 -10.89
C ILE A 74 -0.31 -1.12 -10.05
N GLY A 75 0.53 -0.11 -10.18
CA GLY A 75 0.27 1.24 -9.66
C GLY A 75 0.75 1.51 -8.24
N VAL A 76 0.88 0.50 -7.39
CA VAL A 76 1.21 0.71 -5.96
C VAL A 76 2.18 -0.33 -5.43
N LEU A 77 3.23 0.12 -4.74
CA LEU A 77 4.06 -0.71 -3.87
C LEU A 77 3.96 -0.18 -2.45
N ILE A 78 3.78 -1.09 -1.51
CA ILE A 78 3.49 -0.75 -0.12
C ILE A 78 4.52 -1.39 0.79
N ALA A 79 5.01 -0.61 1.76
CA ALA A 79 5.82 -1.13 2.83
C ALA A 79 5.24 -0.70 4.18
N GLN A 80 5.06 -1.65 5.07
CA GLN A 80 4.53 -1.43 6.41
C GLN A 80 5.54 -1.96 7.42
N PHE A 81 6.30 -1.05 8.05
CA PHE A 81 7.41 -1.43 8.92
C PHE A 81 7.47 -0.67 10.25
N ASP A 82 6.55 0.23 10.51
CA ASP A 82 6.55 0.95 11.78
C ASP A 82 5.65 0.21 12.78
N PRO A 83 6.14 -0.07 14.01
CA PRO A 83 5.30 -0.62 15.10
C PRO A 83 4.06 0.23 15.40
N ARG A 84 4.08 1.51 15.02
CA ARG A 84 2.94 2.43 15.11
C ARG A 84 1.98 2.34 13.93
N ASN A 85 2.15 1.35 13.04
CA ASN A 85 1.26 1.07 11.93
C ASN A 85 1.28 2.12 10.79
N TYR A 86 2.41 2.82 10.61
CA TYR A 86 2.61 3.68 9.43
C TYR A 86 2.79 2.82 8.18
N THR A 87 1.95 3.06 7.20
CA THR A 87 2.06 2.44 5.88
C THR A 87 2.84 3.38 4.97
N LEU A 88 3.93 2.87 4.40
CA LEU A 88 4.64 3.50 3.31
C LEU A 88 4.12 2.92 2.00
N VAL A 89 3.59 3.76 1.14
CA VAL A 89 3.07 3.37 -0.16
C VAL A 89 3.95 3.98 -1.24
N VAL A 90 4.47 3.16 -2.12
CA VAL A 90 5.24 3.59 -3.29
C VAL A 90 4.50 3.14 -4.54
N TRP A 91 4.25 4.03 -5.46
CA TRP A 91 3.59 3.73 -6.72
C TRP A 91 4.23 4.49 -7.87
N LYS A 92 3.87 4.13 -9.08
CA LYS A 92 4.35 4.80 -10.28
C LYS A 92 3.24 5.69 -10.85
N CYS A 93 3.52 6.98 -10.97
CA CYS A 93 2.61 7.93 -11.59
C CYS A 93 3.31 8.56 -12.79
N GLN A 94 2.75 8.41 -13.98
CA GLN A 94 3.34 8.91 -15.23
C GLN A 94 4.83 8.53 -15.41
N GLY A 95 5.15 7.28 -15.08
CA GLY A 95 6.51 6.75 -15.17
C GLY A 95 7.45 7.15 -14.02
N LYS A 96 7.02 7.98 -13.07
CA LYS A 96 7.85 8.44 -11.94
C LYS A 96 7.39 7.82 -10.62
N PRO A 97 8.32 7.38 -9.76
CA PRO A 97 7.97 6.88 -8.44
C PRO A 97 7.47 8.01 -7.54
N ARG A 98 6.40 7.69 -6.80
CA ARG A 98 5.82 8.53 -5.75
C ARG A 98 5.80 7.76 -4.45
N VAL A 99 5.86 8.47 -3.33
CA VAL A 99 5.87 7.89 -1.99
C VAL A 99 4.80 8.56 -1.13
N LYS A 100 3.95 7.76 -0.52
CA LYS A 100 2.97 8.24 0.47
C LYS A 100 3.29 7.65 1.84
N ALA A 101 3.32 8.51 2.84
CA ALA A 101 3.49 8.11 4.24
C ALA A 101 2.44 8.82 5.10
N GLY A 102 1.51 8.07 5.64
CA GLY A 102 0.34 8.62 6.32
C GLY A 102 -0.46 9.51 5.36
N CYS A 103 -0.68 10.78 5.72
CA CYS A 103 -1.39 11.75 4.91
C CYS A 103 -0.49 12.58 3.96
N ARG A 104 0.82 12.35 3.96
CA ARG A 104 1.78 13.12 3.15
C ARG A 104 2.11 12.39 1.86
N ASP A 105 2.17 13.15 0.78
CA ASP A 105 2.55 12.72 -0.56
C ASP A 105 3.85 13.41 -0.97
N PHE A 106 4.82 12.63 -1.41
CA PHE A 106 6.16 13.10 -1.77
C PHE A 106 6.52 12.63 -3.18
N SER A 107 7.31 13.44 -3.90
CA SER A 107 8.14 12.90 -4.97
C SER A 107 9.19 11.94 -4.38
N PHE A 108 9.83 11.16 -5.24
CA PHE A 108 10.92 10.27 -4.79
C PHE A 108 12.05 11.07 -4.11
N GLU A 109 12.45 12.19 -4.71
CA GLU A 109 13.51 13.07 -4.21
C GLU A 109 13.12 13.73 -2.88
N GLU A 110 11.90 14.22 -2.78
CA GLU A 110 11.37 14.79 -1.54
C GLU A 110 11.33 13.77 -0.40
N ALA A 111 10.93 12.53 -0.70
CA ALA A 111 10.90 11.45 0.27
C ALA A 111 12.31 11.11 0.79
N LEU A 112 13.29 10.98 -0.11
CA LEU A 112 14.67 10.73 0.28
C LEU A 112 15.25 11.88 1.10
N ALA A 113 14.97 13.13 0.72
CA ALA A 113 15.41 14.30 1.47
C ALA A 113 14.77 14.38 2.85
N HIS A 114 13.48 14.08 2.96
CA HIS A 114 12.74 14.12 4.23
C HIS A 114 13.29 13.12 5.26
N TRP A 115 13.42 11.86 4.88
CA TRP A 115 13.89 10.83 5.81
C TRP A 115 15.40 10.70 5.89
N GLY A 116 16.13 11.14 4.89
CA GLY A 116 17.60 11.19 4.89
C GLY A 116 18.17 12.41 5.59
N SER A 117 17.35 13.36 6.00
CA SER A 117 17.80 14.58 6.67
C SER A 117 18.42 14.28 8.03
N SER A 118 19.50 14.99 8.36
CA SER A 118 20.11 15.00 9.71
C SER A 118 19.15 15.50 10.78
N ASP A 119 18.15 16.28 10.38
CA ASP A 119 17.15 16.86 11.27
C ASP A 119 15.95 15.91 11.52
N TYR A 120 15.93 14.75 10.87
CA TYR A 120 14.88 13.76 11.13
C TYR A 120 15.04 13.19 12.55
N PRO A 121 13.98 13.24 13.39
CA PRO A 121 14.09 12.98 14.84
C PRO A 121 14.62 11.58 15.20
N ASP A 122 14.45 10.60 14.32
CA ASP A 122 14.91 9.23 14.50
C ASP A 122 15.74 8.82 13.28
N ALA A 123 17.03 9.09 13.36
CA ALA A 123 17.95 8.86 12.25
C ALA A 123 17.99 7.40 11.78
N ALA A 124 17.93 6.44 12.70
CA ALA A 124 17.94 5.01 12.35
C ALA A 124 16.69 4.63 11.57
N ARG A 125 15.54 5.10 11.98
CA ARG A 125 14.26 4.90 11.28
C ARG A 125 14.24 5.64 9.94
N GLY A 126 14.75 6.87 9.89
CA GLY A 126 14.89 7.62 8.64
C GLY A 126 15.71 6.87 7.61
N GLN A 127 16.86 6.33 8.00
CA GLN A 127 17.70 5.50 7.12
C GLN A 127 17.00 4.23 6.66
N MET A 128 16.24 3.58 7.52
CA MET A 128 15.42 2.42 7.13
C MET A 128 14.42 2.79 6.04
N TYR A 129 13.68 3.90 6.17
CA TYR A 129 12.76 4.37 5.15
C TYR A 129 13.47 4.70 3.84
N VAL A 130 14.63 5.36 3.89
CA VAL A 130 15.45 5.63 2.70
C VAL A 130 15.83 4.36 1.96
N GLN A 131 16.29 3.33 2.68
CA GLN A 131 16.64 2.05 2.05
C GLN A 131 15.43 1.38 1.42
N MET A 132 14.30 1.37 2.11
CA MET A 132 13.06 0.77 1.60
C MET A 132 12.56 1.47 0.34
N ILE A 133 12.54 2.80 0.34
CA ILE A 133 12.13 3.60 -0.82
C ILE A 133 13.02 3.30 -2.02
N LYS A 134 14.34 3.19 -1.81
CA LYS A 134 15.29 2.84 -2.88
C LYS A 134 15.04 1.44 -3.43
N LEU A 135 14.81 0.45 -2.55
CA LEU A 135 14.52 -0.92 -2.97
C LEU A 135 13.22 -1.02 -3.76
N LEU A 136 12.16 -0.39 -3.27
CA LEU A 136 10.85 -0.39 -3.93
C LEU A 136 10.90 0.34 -5.28
N SER A 137 11.65 1.45 -5.35
CA SER A 137 11.79 2.21 -6.59
C SER A 137 12.59 1.44 -7.64
N ALA A 138 13.63 0.69 -7.25
CA ALA A 138 14.39 -0.17 -8.14
C ALA A 138 13.51 -1.24 -8.81
N SER A 139 12.49 -1.74 -8.11
CA SER A 139 11.53 -2.71 -8.67
C SER A 139 10.74 -2.15 -9.87
N PHE A 140 10.58 -0.84 -9.96
CA PHE A 140 9.93 -0.20 -11.11
C PHE A 140 10.86 -0.07 -12.34
N GLU A 141 12.17 -0.08 -12.13
CA GLU A 141 13.16 0.09 -13.21
C GLU A 141 13.44 -1.25 -13.93
N GLU A 142 13.23 -2.37 -13.24
CA GLU A 142 13.45 -3.72 -13.79
C GLU A 142 12.35 -4.21 -14.74
N GLY A 143 11.41 -3.34 -15.12
CA GLY A 143 10.44 -3.59 -16.19
C GLY A 143 9.31 -4.56 -15.83
N VAL A 144 8.99 -4.64 -14.58
CA VAL A 144 7.87 -5.46 -14.10
C VAL A 144 6.59 -4.62 -14.04
#